data_c88b0b5544f971165b32276880af94d8
#
_entry.id   c88b0b5544f971165b32276880af94d8
#
_cell.length_a   1.000
_cell.length_b   1.000
_cell.length_c   1.000
_cell.angle_alpha   90.00
_cell.angle_beta   90.00
_cell.angle_gamma   90.00
#
_symmetry.space_group_name_H-M   'P 1'
#
loop_
_entity.id
_entity.type
_entity.pdbx_description
1 polymer ?
#
loop_
_entity_poly.entity_id
_entity_poly.type
_entity_poly.pdbx_seq_one_letter_code
_entity_poly.pdbx_strand_id
1 'polypeptide(L)'
;MRKSPFYLYMIRRIFLFLAIMAAVVACEDDDTFTTSTSARLTMGVDSVKMDTVFSSIGSRTYDFWVYNNDDDGIRLKSVRLKQGNQTGFRVNVDGTYLDNSMGSIVSDLEVRKNDSIRVFVELTAPENGQLEPQLIEDELIFKLESGVEQRVVLQGHAWDAIFMRDVVVKSDSLIESQRPVVVYGGLRVDSAVTLTIRNTTMYFHDGKGIEVYGRLVTDSVVMRGDRLDYMFDYLPYDRVSGQWGQTGGVVIRSSSTNNILRATEIRNAGKFGIVCDSAAFDDQVYRLDMERCVVHNCAGAGVVSFNANIRLYQCLVSNMKGDCVQVVGGLADIRRCTLAQFYPFAGGRGAALRFHNKMPLYGLLCDSSIVTGYEDDVVMGEQTDTVNVFAYMFHNSLLRTPKVEPNDSDSITFVNILWETPKDSIQGKMHFKLVDEENLKYDFHLDSVSTAQGWGCY
;
A
#
# COMPACT_ATOMS: atom_id res chain seq x y z
N MET A 1 -70.86 -54.61 5.31
CA MET A 1 -69.59 -54.85 4.66
C MET A 1 -68.54 -53.83 5.13
N ARG A 2 -67.65 -54.22 6.04
CA ARG A 2 -66.54 -53.33 6.52
C ARG A 2 -65.45 -53.40 5.44
N LYS A 3 -65.18 -52.26 4.78
CA LYS A 3 -64.01 -52.15 3.87
C LYS A 3 -62.74 -52.27 4.68
N SER A 4 -61.87 -53.20 4.30
CA SER A 4 -60.60 -53.52 4.94
C SER A 4 -59.69 -52.25 5.06
N PRO A 5 -59.06 -52.01 6.23
CA PRO A 5 -58.14 -50.89 6.43
C PRO A 5 -56.94 -50.90 5.47
N PHE A 6 -56.66 -52.02 4.87
CA PHE A 6 -55.60 -52.21 3.87
C PHE A 6 -55.86 -51.42 2.57
N TYR A 7 -57.15 -51.32 2.16
CA TYR A 7 -57.51 -50.60 0.93
C TYR A 7 -57.35 -49.09 1.08
N LEU A 8 -57.66 -48.57 2.27
CA LEU A 8 -57.51 -47.15 2.57
C LEU A 8 -56.04 -46.73 2.66
N TYR A 9 -55.17 -47.60 3.16
CA TYR A 9 -53.73 -47.40 3.26
C TYR A 9 -53.05 -47.41 1.88
N MET A 10 -53.50 -48.32 0.99
CA MET A 10 -53.00 -48.40 -0.38
C MET A 10 -53.40 -47.19 -1.23
N ILE A 11 -54.65 -46.75 -1.12
CA ILE A 11 -55.13 -45.52 -1.80
C ILE A 11 -54.34 -44.28 -1.33
N ARG A 12 -54.07 -44.17 -0.03
CA ARG A 12 -53.29 -43.04 0.52
C ARG A 12 -51.84 -43.02 0.02
N ARG A 13 -51.20 -44.15 -0.16
CA ARG A 13 -49.86 -44.25 -0.74
C ARG A 13 -49.83 -43.93 -2.24
N ILE A 14 -50.87 -44.35 -2.97
CA ILE A 14 -51.01 -44.04 -4.40
C ILE A 14 -51.25 -42.56 -4.60
N PHE A 15 -52.05 -41.90 -3.75
CA PHE A 15 -52.26 -40.45 -3.77
C PHE A 15 -51.00 -39.69 -3.41
N LEU A 16 -50.23 -40.19 -2.44
CA LEU A 16 -48.96 -39.56 -2.04
C LEU A 16 -47.93 -39.68 -3.17
N PHE A 17 -47.89 -40.83 -3.84
CA PHE A 17 -47.00 -41.09 -4.98
C PHE A 17 -47.35 -40.24 -6.22
N LEU A 18 -48.66 -40.08 -6.47
CA LEU A 18 -49.18 -39.20 -7.53
C LEU A 18 -48.94 -37.73 -7.21
N ALA A 19 -49.05 -37.30 -5.95
CA ALA A 19 -48.72 -35.93 -5.52
C ALA A 19 -47.23 -35.62 -5.63
N ILE A 20 -46.36 -36.59 -5.31
CA ILE A 20 -44.91 -36.45 -5.47
C ILE A 20 -44.55 -36.42 -6.95
N MET A 21 -45.15 -37.27 -7.79
CA MET A 21 -44.96 -37.25 -9.26
C MET A 21 -45.44 -35.91 -9.86
N ALA A 22 -46.57 -35.38 -9.41
CA ALA A 22 -47.07 -34.09 -9.89
C ALA A 22 -46.17 -32.92 -9.43
N ALA A 23 -45.54 -33.01 -8.25
CA ALA A 23 -44.58 -32.00 -7.79
C ALA A 23 -43.24 -32.01 -8.57
N VAL A 24 -42.84 -33.16 -9.11
CA VAL A 24 -41.61 -33.28 -9.91
C VAL A 24 -41.80 -32.78 -11.34
N VAL A 25 -43.02 -32.83 -11.88
CA VAL A 25 -43.33 -32.36 -13.25
C VAL A 25 -43.64 -30.86 -13.27
N ALA A 26 -43.89 -30.23 -12.09
CA ALA A 26 -44.22 -28.80 -11.99
C ALA A 26 -42.98 -27.85 -11.98
N CYS A 27 -41.77 -28.37 -12.20
CA CYS A 27 -40.52 -27.62 -12.26
C CYS A 27 -39.84 -27.68 -13.63
N GLU A 28 -40.55 -27.80 -14.73
CA GLU A 28 -40.06 -27.38 -16.03
C GLU A 28 -40.52 -25.93 -16.23
N ASP A 29 -39.71 -24.98 -15.74
CA ASP A 29 -39.75 -23.62 -16.27
C ASP A 29 -39.24 -23.72 -17.69
N ASP A 30 -40.15 -23.75 -18.68
CA ASP A 30 -39.79 -23.60 -20.09
C ASP A 30 -39.20 -22.20 -20.26
N ASP A 31 -37.85 -22.12 -20.20
CA ASP A 31 -37.12 -20.88 -20.49
C ASP A 31 -37.40 -20.49 -21.94
N THR A 32 -38.31 -19.54 -22.10
CA THR A 32 -38.54 -18.91 -23.40
C THR A 32 -37.46 -17.84 -23.64
N PHE A 33 -36.95 -17.79 -24.88
CA PHE A 33 -35.94 -16.79 -25.28
C PHE A 33 -36.49 -15.91 -26.38
N THR A 34 -36.33 -14.59 -26.20
CA THR A 34 -36.80 -13.60 -27.14
C THR A 34 -35.80 -13.30 -28.24
N THR A 35 -36.30 -13.16 -29.47
CA THR A 35 -35.56 -12.62 -30.62
C THR A 35 -35.98 -11.21 -30.98
N SER A 36 -36.73 -10.53 -30.08
CA SER A 36 -37.19 -9.17 -30.26
C SER A 36 -36.01 -8.19 -30.39
N THR A 37 -36.08 -7.32 -31.38
CA THR A 37 -35.12 -6.25 -31.55
C THR A 37 -35.30 -5.09 -30.54
N SER A 38 -36.37 -5.10 -29.73
CA SER A 38 -36.58 -4.17 -28.62
C SER A 38 -35.95 -4.66 -27.31
N ALA A 39 -35.70 -5.97 -27.15
CA ALA A 39 -35.10 -6.53 -25.94
C ALA A 39 -33.69 -5.95 -25.69
N ARG A 40 -33.40 -5.66 -24.44
CA ARG A 40 -32.12 -5.08 -23.99
C ARG A 40 -31.70 -5.69 -22.67
N LEU A 41 -30.42 -5.90 -22.53
CA LEU A 41 -29.79 -6.11 -21.23
C LEU A 41 -29.57 -4.77 -20.52
N THR A 42 -29.66 -4.76 -19.21
CA THR A 42 -29.33 -3.60 -18.38
C THR A 42 -27.88 -3.78 -17.91
N MET A 43 -26.98 -2.92 -18.39
CA MET A 43 -25.59 -2.92 -17.95
C MET A 43 -25.49 -2.24 -16.60
N GLY A 44 -24.86 -2.87 -15.62
CA GLY A 44 -24.63 -2.30 -14.29
C GLY A 44 -23.70 -1.09 -14.30
N VAL A 45 -22.90 -0.95 -15.38
CA VAL A 45 -22.01 0.19 -15.60
C VAL A 45 -21.97 0.55 -17.10
N ASP A 46 -21.73 1.83 -17.41
CA ASP A 46 -21.47 2.28 -18.78
C ASP A 46 -20.00 2.11 -19.16
N SER A 47 -19.12 2.15 -18.16
CA SER A 47 -17.68 2.01 -18.33
C SER A 47 -17.00 1.40 -17.11
N VAL A 48 -15.97 0.60 -17.33
CA VAL A 48 -15.03 0.13 -16.30
C VAL A 48 -13.78 0.98 -16.40
N LYS A 49 -13.53 1.80 -15.37
CA LYS A 49 -12.33 2.62 -15.26
C LYS A 49 -11.36 1.96 -14.29
N MET A 50 -10.23 1.53 -14.82
CA MET A 50 -9.18 0.87 -14.07
C MET A 50 -8.08 1.86 -13.70
N ASP A 51 -7.41 1.61 -12.58
CA ASP A 51 -6.22 2.35 -12.18
C ASP A 51 -5.05 2.11 -13.16
N THR A 52 -3.96 2.84 -12.94
CA THR A 52 -2.72 2.63 -13.70
C THR A 52 -2.09 1.28 -13.32
N VAL A 53 -1.56 0.56 -14.30
CA VAL A 53 -0.76 -0.66 -14.11
C VAL A 53 0.58 -0.53 -14.83
N PHE A 54 1.59 -1.28 -14.39
CA PHE A 54 2.80 -1.43 -15.20
C PHE A 54 2.51 -2.32 -16.41
N SER A 55 3.05 -1.94 -17.57
CA SER A 55 2.98 -2.77 -18.77
C SER A 55 3.50 -4.17 -18.47
N SER A 56 2.84 -5.19 -19.03
CA SER A 56 3.11 -6.62 -18.79
C SER A 56 2.82 -7.12 -17.37
N ILE A 57 2.25 -6.30 -16.49
CA ILE A 57 1.78 -6.69 -15.16
C ILE A 57 0.26 -6.62 -15.12
N GLY A 58 -0.37 -7.68 -14.58
CA GLY A 58 -1.83 -7.73 -14.44
C GLY A 58 -2.37 -6.75 -13.41
N SER A 59 -3.49 -6.10 -13.74
CA SER A 59 -4.29 -5.32 -12.79
C SER A 59 -4.92 -6.21 -11.71
N ARG A 60 -5.59 -5.60 -10.73
CA ARG A 60 -6.63 -6.30 -9.98
C ARG A 60 -7.78 -6.69 -10.92
N THR A 61 -8.62 -7.60 -10.48
CA THR A 61 -9.87 -7.94 -11.16
C THR A 61 -10.93 -6.90 -10.81
N TYR A 62 -11.53 -6.30 -11.83
CA TYR A 62 -12.71 -5.44 -11.74
C TYR A 62 -13.91 -6.24 -12.18
N ASP A 63 -15.11 -5.93 -11.68
CA ASP A 63 -16.31 -6.63 -12.07
C ASP A 63 -17.54 -5.75 -12.17
N PHE A 64 -18.54 -6.21 -12.92
CA PHE A 64 -19.85 -5.61 -13.01
C PHE A 64 -20.91 -6.66 -13.36
N TRP A 65 -22.16 -6.32 -13.11
CA TRP A 65 -23.30 -7.16 -13.41
C TRP A 65 -24.00 -6.71 -14.70
N VAL A 66 -24.56 -7.68 -15.42
CA VAL A 66 -25.42 -7.49 -16.59
C VAL A 66 -26.73 -8.21 -16.32
N TYR A 67 -27.82 -7.46 -16.31
CA TYR A 67 -29.14 -7.93 -15.89
C TYR A 67 -30.04 -8.13 -17.11
N ASN A 68 -30.82 -9.17 -17.10
CA ASN A 68 -31.98 -9.33 -17.95
C ASN A 68 -33.24 -9.04 -17.15
N ASN A 69 -33.84 -7.88 -17.38
CA ASN A 69 -35.09 -7.45 -16.75
C ASN A 69 -36.31 -7.68 -17.65
N ASP A 70 -36.15 -8.48 -18.73
CA ASP A 70 -37.23 -8.85 -19.64
C ASP A 70 -38.01 -10.07 -19.07
N ASP A 71 -39.26 -10.25 -19.54
CA ASP A 71 -40.09 -11.39 -19.17
C ASP A 71 -39.64 -12.70 -19.86
N ASP A 72 -38.78 -12.62 -20.88
CA ASP A 72 -38.17 -13.72 -21.58
C ASP A 72 -36.65 -13.74 -21.38
N GLY A 73 -36.03 -14.92 -21.53
CA GLY A 73 -34.58 -15.05 -21.61
C GLY A 73 -34.00 -14.33 -22.82
N ILE A 74 -32.75 -13.85 -22.70
CA ILE A 74 -32.00 -13.25 -23.80
C ILE A 74 -30.77 -14.08 -24.10
N ARG A 75 -30.63 -14.51 -25.38
CA ARG A 75 -29.40 -15.16 -25.84
C ARG A 75 -28.43 -14.17 -26.40
N LEU A 76 -27.19 -14.28 -25.92
CA LEU A 76 -26.04 -13.58 -26.47
C LEU A 76 -25.40 -14.43 -27.55
N LYS A 77 -25.52 -14.02 -28.79
CA LYS A 77 -24.84 -14.66 -29.92
C LYS A 77 -23.33 -14.60 -29.73
N SER A 78 -22.82 -13.51 -29.17
CA SER A 78 -21.41 -13.38 -28.80
C SER A 78 -21.19 -12.22 -27.82
N VAL A 79 -20.16 -12.37 -26.99
CA VAL A 79 -19.53 -11.26 -26.25
C VAL A 79 -18.07 -11.20 -26.69
N ARG A 80 -17.59 -10.02 -27.09
CA ARG A 80 -16.24 -9.87 -27.64
C ARG A 80 -15.62 -8.53 -27.32
N LEU A 81 -14.29 -8.48 -27.27
CA LEU A 81 -13.53 -7.24 -27.33
C LEU A 81 -13.51 -6.69 -28.77
N LYS A 82 -13.68 -5.37 -28.93
CA LYS A 82 -13.70 -4.71 -30.24
C LYS A 82 -12.34 -4.82 -30.93
N GLN A 83 -11.26 -4.65 -30.18
CA GLN A 83 -9.89 -4.71 -30.68
C GLN A 83 -9.25 -6.10 -30.51
N GLY A 84 -10.02 -7.09 -30.06
CA GLY A 84 -9.54 -8.45 -29.84
C GLY A 84 -8.51 -8.51 -28.72
N ASN A 85 -7.37 -9.14 -28.99
CA ASN A 85 -6.29 -9.32 -27.99
C ASN A 85 -5.20 -8.23 -28.03
N GLN A 86 -5.43 -7.11 -28.73
CA GLN A 86 -4.38 -6.10 -28.95
C GLN A 86 -4.17 -5.16 -27.76
N THR A 87 -5.21 -4.93 -26.96
CA THR A 87 -5.20 -3.98 -25.84
C THR A 87 -4.72 -4.58 -24.53
N GLY A 88 -4.72 -5.92 -24.42
CA GLY A 88 -4.34 -6.62 -23.20
C GLY A 88 -5.46 -6.78 -22.17
N PHE A 89 -6.70 -6.36 -22.48
CA PHE A 89 -7.85 -6.68 -21.65
C PHE A 89 -8.14 -8.18 -21.68
N ARG A 90 -8.41 -8.74 -20.51
CA ARG A 90 -8.81 -10.13 -20.29
C ARG A 90 -10.16 -10.12 -19.62
N VAL A 91 -11.13 -10.78 -20.23
CA VAL A 91 -12.51 -10.74 -19.77
C VAL A 91 -13.02 -12.15 -19.53
N ASN A 92 -13.71 -12.34 -18.42
CA ASN A 92 -14.48 -13.54 -18.11
C ASN A 92 -15.96 -13.14 -18.01
N VAL A 93 -16.81 -13.81 -18.75
CA VAL A 93 -18.25 -13.58 -18.75
C VAL A 93 -18.92 -14.83 -18.21
N ASP A 94 -19.54 -14.73 -17.07
CA ASP A 94 -20.27 -15.82 -16.41
C ASP A 94 -19.47 -17.14 -16.33
N GLY A 95 -18.22 -17.03 -15.85
CA GLY A 95 -17.30 -18.17 -15.72
C GLY A 95 -16.54 -18.56 -16.98
N THR A 96 -16.86 -17.98 -18.14
CA THR A 96 -16.21 -18.30 -19.43
C THR A 96 -15.28 -17.18 -19.85
N TYR A 97 -13.99 -17.48 -20.03
CA TYR A 97 -13.02 -16.51 -20.57
C TYR A 97 -13.21 -16.28 -22.06
N LEU A 98 -13.08 -15.02 -22.49
CA LEU A 98 -12.94 -14.69 -23.90
C LEU A 98 -11.64 -15.30 -24.42
N ASP A 99 -11.74 -16.21 -25.36
CA ASP A 99 -10.59 -16.93 -25.89
C ASP A 99 -9.74 -16.01 -26.79
N ASN A 100 -8.51 -15.72 -26.35
CA ASN A 100 -7.57 -14.88 -27.09
C ASN A 100 -7.18 -15.50 -28.45
N SER A 101 -7.14 -16.82 -28.56
CA SER A 101 -6.83 -17.51 -29.83
C SER A 101 -7.94 -17.34 -30.86
N MET A 102 -9.16 -17.06 -30.40
CA MET A 102 -10.34 -16.81 -31.23
C MET A 102 -10.65 -15.30 -31.40
N GLY A 103 -9.71 -14.41 -31.03
CA GLY A 103 -9.90 -12.96 -31.12
C GLY A 103 -10.65 -12.34 -29.95
N SER A 104 -10.53 -12.95 -28.77
CA SER A 104 -11.16 -12.49 -27.52
C SER A 104 -12.69 -12.46 -27.63
N ILE A 105 -13.29 -13.60 -27.91
CA ILE A 105 -14.72 -13.80 -28.08
C ILE A 105 -15.20 -15.03 -27.33
N VAL A 106 -16.41 -14.96 -26.80
CA VAL A 106 -17.22 -16.09 -26.35
C VAL A 106 -18.58 -16.04 -27.03
N SER A 107 -19.20 -17.20 -27.31
CA SER A 107 -20.47 -17.32 -28.01
C SER A 107 -21.48 -18.11 -27.19
N ASP A 108 -22.75 -17.96 -27.58
CA ASP A 108 -23.87 -18.78 -27.14
C ASP A 108 -24.10 -18.78 -25.62
N LEU A 109 -24.02 -17.58 -25.00
CA LEU A 109 -24.38 -17.38 -23.60
C LEU A 109 -25.86 -17.05 -23.44
N GLU A 110 -26.45 -17.52 -22.35
CA GLU A 110 -27.85 -17.31 -22.02
C GLU A 110 -27.97 -16.49 -20.74
N VAL A 111 -28.84 -15.49 -20.76
CA VAL A 111 -29.25 -14.76 -19.57
C VAL A 111 -30.76 -14.98 -19.40
N ARG A 112 -31.14 -15.79 -18.44
CA ARG A 112 -32.56 -16.17 -18.22
C ARG A 112 -33.38 -14.94 -17.83
N LYS A 113 -34.70 -15.05 -17.89
CA LYS A 113 -35.63 -14.02 -17.45
C LYS A 113 -35.38 -13.65 -15.98
N ASN A 114 -35.33 -12.35 -15.68
CA ASN A 114 -35.09 -11.82 -14.34
C ASN A 114 -33.80 -12.34 -13.68
N ASP A 115 -32.82 -12.73 -14.47
CA ASP A 115 -31.50 -13.20 -14.02
C ASP A 115 -30.38 -12.22 -14.42
N SER A 116 -29.17 -12.52 -13.98
CA SER A 116 -28.00 -11.70 -14.25
C SER A 116 -26.74 -12.55 -14.43
N ILE A 117 -25.82 -12.05 -15.21
CA ILE A 117 -24.48 -12.61 -15.37
C ILE A 117 -23.43 -11.63 -14.82
N ARG A 118 -22.34 -12.16 -14.30
CA ARG A 118 -21.22 -11.35 -13.77
C ARG A 118 -20.09 -11.33 -14.78
N VAL A 119 -19.54 -10.16 -14.99
CA VAL A 119 -18.42 -9.92 -15.91
C VAL A 119 -17.22 -9.50 -15.10
N PHE A 120 -16.09 -10.20 -15.27
CA PHE A 120 -14.81 -9.87 -14.65
C PHE A 120 -13.85 -9.37 -15.71
N VAL A 121 -13.12 -8.33 -15.40
CA VAL A 121 -12.19 -7.65 -16.32
C VAL A 121 -10.85 -7.44 -15.65
N GLU A 122 -9.77 -7.78 -16.34
CA GLU A 122 -8.38 -7.52 -15.97
C GLU A 122 -7.66 -6.85 -17.14
N LEU A 123 -6.61 -6.10 -16.86
CA LEU A 123 -5.75 -5.48 -17.86
C LEU A 123 -4.31 -5.97 -17.67
N THR A 124 -3.72 -6.53 -18.72
CA THR A 124 -2.28 -6.80 -18.84
C THR A 124 -1.82 -6.14 -20.13
N ALA A 125 -1.57 -4.84 -20.06
CA ALA A 125 -1.26 -4.04 -21.24
C ALA A 125 0.12 -4.38 -21.83
N PRO A 126 0.28 -4.35 -23.15
CA PRO A 126 1.60 -4.45 -23.78
C PRO A 126 2.45 -3.20 -23.49
N GLU A 127 3.77 -3.33 -23.66
CA GLU A 127 4.68 -2.17 -23.64
C GLU A 127 4.35 -1.22 -24.80
N ASN A 128 4.46 0.09 -24.53
CA ASN A 128 4.10 1.15 -25.49
C ASN A 128 5.27 2.06 -25.87
N GLY A 129 6.43 1.93 -25.22
CA GLY A 129 7.65 2.69 -25.48
C GLY A 129 7.64 4.13 -24.93
N GLN A 130 6.60 4.54 -24.20
CA GLN A 130 6.47 5.90 -23.67
C GLN A 130 7.04 6.02 -22.25
N LEU A 131 7.36 7.26 -21.83
CA LEU A 131 7.85 7.55 -20.47
C LEU A 131 6.70 7.72 -19.47
N GLU A 132 5.58 8.25 -19.95
CA GLU A 132 4.40 8.54 -19.14
C GLU A 132 3.33 7.46 -19.33
N PRO A 133 2.44 7.27 -18.35
CA PRO A 133 1.33 6.34 -18.47
C PRO A 133 0.46 6.66 -19.68
N GLN A 134 0.10 5.67 -20.49
CA GLN A 134 -0.74 5.82 -21.66
C GLN A 134 -2.12 5.24 -21.42
N LEU A 135 -3.16 5.92 -21.89
CA LEU A 135 -4.52 5.41 -21.87
C LEU A 135 -4.66 4.21 -22.82
N ILE A 136 -5.18 3.14 -22.29
CA ILE A 136 -5.59 1.94 -23.02
C ILE A 136 -7.10 1.86 -22.96
N GLU A 137 -7.74 1.76 -24.11
CA GLU A 137 -9.20 1.72 -24.22
C GLU A 137 -9.67 0.62 -25.16
N ASP A 138 -10.75 -0.05 -24.81
CA ASP A 138 -11.46 -1.02 -25.65
C ASP A 138 -12.96 -0.98 -25.38
N GLU A 139 -13.75 -1.65 -26.19
CA GLU A 139 -15.18 -1.82 -25.99
C GLU A 139 -15.50 -3.31 -25.86
N LEU A 140 -16.17 -3.69 -24.79
CA LEU A 140 -16.76 -5.02 -24.64
C LEU A 140 -18.16 -5.00 -25.28
N ILE A 141 -18.33 -5.73 -26.38
CA ILE A 141 -19.53 -5.71 -27.21
C ILE A 141 -20.34 -6.98 -26.91
N PHE A 142 -21.57 -6.79 -26.48
CA PHE A 142 -22.59 -7.83 -26.28
C PHE A 142 -23.51 -7.83 -27.50
N LYS A 143 -23.47 -8.90 -28.30
CA LYS A 143 -24.34 -9.07 -29.46
C LYS A 143 -25.43 -10.07 -29.16
N LEU A 144 -26.67 -9.61 -29.12
CA LEU A 144 -27.85 -10.44 -28.90
C LEU A 144 -28.18 -11.28 -30.17
N GLU A 145 -28.90 -12.36 -29.97
CA GLU A 145 -29.42 -13.19 -31.07
C GLU A 145 -30.31 -12.38 -32.02
N SER A 146 -31.05 -11.41 -31.51
CA SER A 146 -31.86 -10.44 -32.28
C SER A 146 -31.01 -9.52 -33.19
N GLY A 147 -29.68 -9.57 -33.11
CA GLY A 147 -28.75 -8.67 -33.84
C GLY A 147 -28.46 -7.35 -33.18
N VAL A 148 -29.10 -7.05 -32.06
CA VAL A 148 -28.81 -5.83 -31.26
C VAL A 148 -27.44 -5.94 -30.66
N GLU A 149 -26.66 -4.84 -30.71
CA GLU A 149 -25.36 -4.71 -30.04
C GLU A 149 -25.44 -3.66 -28.92
N GLN A 150 -24.93 -4.04 -27.75
CA GLN A 150 -24.74 -3.16 -26.59
C GLN A 150 -23.27 -3.21 -26.18
N ARG A 151 -22.76 -2.17 -25.51
CA ARG A 151 -21.35 -2.07 -25.20
C ARG A 151 -21.10 -1.49 -23.83
N VAL A 152 -19.95 -1.90 -23.24
CA VAL A 152 -19.34 -1.32 -22.05
C VAL A 152 -17.94 -0.87 -22.42
N VAL A 153 -17.57 0.35 -22.09
CA VAL A 153 -16.22 0.89 -22.35
C VAL A 153 -15.28 0.41 -21.27
N LEU A 154 -14.12 -0.11 -21.66
CA LEU A 154 -13.04 -0.52 -20.78
C LEU A 154 -11.89 0.47 -20.92
N GLN A 155 -11.43 1.05 -19.80
CA GLN A 155 -10.37 2.04 -19.77
C GLN A 155 -9.38 1.74 -18.65
N GLY A 156 -8.09 1.91 -18.91
CA GLY A 156 -7.02 1.82 -17.93
C GLY A 156 -5.79 2.57 -18.45
N HIS A 157 -4.79 2.74 -17.59
CA HIS A 157 -3.53 3.35 -17.99
C HIS A 157 -2.41 2.33 -17.85
N ALA A 158 -1.52 2.25 -18.82
CA ALA A 158 -0.33 1.40 -18.80
C ALA A 158 0.94 2.25 -18.76
N TRP A 159 1.85 1.90 -17.87
CA TRP A 159 3.11 2.59 -17.67
C TRP A 159 4.28 1.63 -17.85
N ASP A 160 5.14 1.92 -18.81
CA ASP A 160 6.33 1.12 -19.05
C ASP A 160 7.35 1.29 -17.92
N ALA A 161 7.93 0.18 -17.48
CA ALA A 161 8.89 0.13 -16.39
C ALA A 161 10.17 -0.64 -16.79
N ILE A 162 11.26 -0.39 -16.07
CA ILE A 162 12.46 -1.21 -16.14
C ILE A 162 12.34 -2.30 -15.08
N PHE A 163 12.37 -3.56 -15.48
CA PHE A 163 12.26 -4.70 -14.57
C PHE A 163 13.64 -5.25 -14.22
N MET A 164 13.92 -5.34 -12.91
CA MET A 164 15.12 -5.95 -12.35
C MET A 164 14.71 -7.17 -11.51
N ARG A 165 15.49 -8.27 -11.59
CA ARG A 165 15.18 -9.50 -10.85
C ARG A 165 16.41 -10.01 -10.12
N ASP A 166 16.24 -10.30 -8.81
CA ASP A 166 17.27 -10.90 -7.94
C ASP A 166 18.64 -10.21 -8.07
N VAL A 167 18.64 -8.88 -7.96
CA VAL A 167 19.84 -8.07 -8.27
C VAL A 167 20.83 -8.12 -7.14
N VAL A 168 22.06 -8.55 -7.45
CA VAL A 168 23.23 -8.44 -6.58
C VAL A 168 24.22 -7.48 -7.20
N VAL A 169 24.42 -6.34 -6.55
CA VAL A 169 25.39 -5.30 -6.97
C VAL A 169 26.77 -5.69 -6.48
N LYS A 170 27.68 -6.09 -7.39
CA LYS A 170 29.03 -6.61 -7.11
C LYS A 170 30.14 -5.63 -7.47
N SER A 171 29.82 -4.49 -8.03
CA SER A 171 30.73 -3.39 -8.34
C SER A 171 29.98 -2.08 -8.19
N ASP A 172 30.71 -0.98 -7.99
CA ASP A 172 30.11 0.34 -7.90
C ASP A 172 29.20 0.60 -9.10
N SER A 173 27.96 0.96 -8.81
CA SER A 173 26.89 1.01 -9.80
C SER A 173 25.98 2.22 -9.58
N LEU A 174 25.38 2.68 -10.68
CA LEU A 174 24.40 3.75 -10.71
C LEU A 174 23.07 3.22 -11.26
N ILE A 175 21.98 3.50 -10.54
CA ILE A 175 20.60 3.38 -11.03
C ILE A 175 20.04 4.80 -11.15
N GLU A 176 19.74 5.20 -12.38
CA GLU A 176 19.10 6.46 -12.71
C GLU A 176 18.19 6.26 -13.92
N SER A 177 16.93 6.64 -13.81
CA SER A 177 15.97 6.39 -14.87
C SER A 177 14.77 7.34 -14.79
N GLN A 178 14.30 7.81 -15.95
CA GLN A 178 13.03 8.52 -16.08
C GLN A 178 11.83 7.56 -16.05
N ARG A 179 12.04 6.27 -16.39
CA ARG A 179 11.02 5.23 -16.22
C ARG A 179 11.10 4.66 -14.82
N PRO A 180 9.97 4.24 -14.24
CA PRO A 180 9.97 3.53 -12.97
C PRO A 180 10.82 2.27 -13.04
N VAL A 181 11.48 1.94 -11.94
CA VAL A 181 12.28 0.71 -11.81
C VAL A 181 11.56 -0.24 -10.88
N VAL A 182 11.18 -1.41 -11.38
CA VAL A 182 10.46 -2.44 -10.62
C VAL A 182 11.41 -3.57 -10.28
N VAL A 183 11.56 -3.87 -8.98
CA VAL A 183 12.52 -4.84 -8.46
C VAL A 183 11.80 -6.07 -7.92
N TYR A 184 12.04 -7.21 -8.53
CA TYR A 184 11.61 -8.53 -8.08
C TYR A 184 12.75 -9.25 -7.36
N GLY A 185 12.43 -9.97 -6.28
CA GLY A 185 13.42 -10.74 -5.52
C GLY A 185 14.34 -9.91 -4.62
N GLY A 186 14.22 -8.56 -4.67
CA GLY A 186 15.01 -7.61 -3.89
C GLY A 186 16.31 -7.18 -4.54
N LEU A 187 17.01 -6.28 -3.84
CA LEU A 187 18.28 -5.72 -4.26
C LEU A 187 19.29 -5.87 -3.11
N ARG A 188 20.43 -6.45 -3.41
CA ARG A 188 21.52 -6.61 -2.46
C ARG A 188 22.75 -5.87 -2.93
N VAL A 189 23.34 -5.04 -2.05
CA VAL A 189 24.62 -4.37 -2.27
C VAL A 189 25.70 -5.14 -1.52
N ASP A 190 26.63 -5.76 -2.23
CA ASP A 190 27.72 -6.55 -1.64
C ASP A 190 28.71 -5.67 -0.87
N SER A 191 29.50 -6.29 0.02
CA SER A 191 30.48 -5.60 0.86
C SER A 191 31.50 -4.85 0.01
N ALA A 192 31.93 -3.68 0.49
CA ALA A 192 32.89 -2.79 -0.16
C ALA A 192 32.44 -2.22 -1.53
N VAL A 193 31.15 -2.36 -1.86
CA VAL A 193 30.57 -1.84 -3.10
C VAL A 193 29.64 -0.67 -2.78
N THR A 194 29.63 0.34 -3.64
CA THR A 194 28.69 1.46 -3.55
C THR A 194 27.60 1.35 -4.61
N LEU A 195 26.34 1.33 -4.17
CA LEU A 195 25.21 1.57 -5.04
C LEU A 195 24.75 3.01 -4.92
N THR A 196 24.73 3.72 -6.03
CA THR A 196 24.12 5.05 -6.13
C THR A 196 22.78 4.93 -6.84
N ILE A 197 21.71 5.50 -6.26
CA ILE A 197 20.38 5.59 -6.88
C ILE A 197 19.99 7.05 -6.89
N ARG A 198 19.55 7.58 -8.04
CA ARG A 198 19.11 8.98 -8.11
C ARG A 198 18.06 9.21 -9.17
N ASN A 199 17.25 10.26 -8.97
CA ASN A 199 16.25 10.74 -9.93
C ASN A 199 15.34 9.63 -10.47
N THR A 200 14.86 8.74 -9.58
CA THR A 200 14.01 7.62 -10.00
C THR A 200 13.05 7.17 -8.91
N THR A 201 11.99 6.45 -9.30
CA THR A 201 11.12 5.73 -8.37
C THR A 201 11.42 4.23 -8.45
N MET A 202 11.73 3.66 -7.29
CA MET A 202 11.98 2.24 -7.11
C MET A 202 10.72 1.58 -6.54
N TYR A 203 10.21 0.61 -7.26
CA TYR A 203 9.06 -0.20 -6.87
C TYR A 203 9.53 -1.61 -6.51
N PHE A 204 9.11 -2.12 -5.35
CA PHE A 204 9.54 -3.43 -4.87
C PHE A 204 8.36 -4.41 -4.83
N HIS A 205 8.61 -5.61 -5.33
CA HIS A 205 7.67 -6.72 -5.36
C HIS A 205 8.01 -7.77 -4.31
N ASP A 206 6.99 -8.52 -3.87
CA ASP A 206 7.11 -9.79 -3.14
C ASP A 206 7.88 -9.70 -1.81
N GLY A 207 7.56 -8.71 -1.00
CA GLY A 207 8.06 -8.61 0.39
C GLY A 207 9.53 -8.19 0.53
N LYS A 208 10.19 -7.98 -0.57
CA LYS A 208 11.62 -7.66 -0.61
C LYS A 208 11.87 -6.15 -0.54
N GLY A 209 13.11 -5.78 -0.26
CA GLY A 209 13.61 -4.41 -0.21
C GLY A 209 15.06 -4.35 -0.61
N ILE A 210 15.83 -3.48 0.01
CA ILE A 210 17.26 -3.32 -0.24
C ILE A 210 18.06 -3.83 0.97
N GLU A 211 18.97 -4.77 0.74
CA GLU A 211 19.95 -5.21 1.73
C GLU A 211 21.33 -4.62 1.41
N VAL A 212 21.91 -3.88 2.34
CA VAL A 212 23.14 -3.14 2.15
C VAL A 212 24.25 -3.70 3.02
N TYR A 213 25.19 -4.43 2.43
CA TYR A 213 26.43 -4.88 3.08
C TYR A 213 27.59 -3.93 2.80
N GLY A 214 27.56 -3.23 1.67
CA GLY A 214 28.47 -2.18 1.26
C GLY A 214 27.96 -0.81 1.64
N ARG A 215 27.76 0.06 0.64
CA ARG A 215 27.33 1.44 0.82
C ARG A 215 26.13 1.77 -0.10
N LEU A 216 25.17 2.48 0.43
CA LEU A 216 24.03 3.01 -0.33
C LEU A 216 24.10 4.55 -0.33
N VAL A 217 23.99 5.13 -1.52
CA VAL A 217 23.85 6.57 -1.72
C VAL A 217 22.59 6.83 -2.54
N THR A 218 21.68 7.63 -2.02
CA THR A 218 20.44 8.00 -2.75
C THR A 218 20.27 9.51 -2.80
N ASP A 219 19.71 10.00 -3.92
CA ASP A 219 19.33 11.40 -4.08
C ASP A 219 18.10 11.51 -4.98
N SER A 220 17.05 12.15 -4.48
CA SER A 220 15.79 12.35 -5.21
C SER A 220 15.17 11.01 -5.65
N VAL A 221 14.97 10.11 -4.69
CA VAL A 221 14.46 8.74 -4.92
C VAL A 221 13.17 8.51 -4.15
N VAL A 222 12.19 7.85 -4.78
CA VAL A 222 11.02 7.32 -4.10
C VAL A 222 11.12 5.80 -4.05
N MET A 223 10.89 5.19 -2.88
CA MET A 223 10.89 3.75 -2.65
C MET A 223 9.53 3.31 -2.12
N ARG A 224 8.86 2.39 -2.80
CA ARG A 224 7.51 1.92 -2.44
C ARG A 224 7.20 0.54 -2.99
N GLY A 225 6.04 -0.01 -2.62
CA GLY A 225 5.50 -1.23 -3.24
C GLY A 225 5.09 -1.01 -4.69
N ASP A 226 5.05 -2.08 -5.45
CA ASP A 226 4.87 -2.07 -6.91
C ASP A 226 3.40 -2.01 -7.38
N ARG A 227 2.44 -2.06 -6.47
CA ARG A 227 1.02 -1.89 -6.84
C ARG A 227 0.70 -0.42 -7.05
N LEU A 228 0.11 -0.10 -8.19
CA LEU A 228 -0.37 1.23 -8.55
C LEU A 228 -1.89 1.35 -8.43
N ASP A 229 -2.59 0.23 -8.38
CA ASP A 229 -4.04 0.12 -8.26
C ASP A 229 -4.49 -0.17 -6.82
N TYR A 230 -5.67 0.31 -6.45
CA TYR A 230 -6.29 0.02 -5.16
C TYR A 230 -6.90 -1.38 -5.17
N MET A 231 -6.47 -2.26 -4.27
CA MET A 231 -7.14 -3.55 -4.04
C MET A 231 -8.32 -3.43 -3.07
N PHE A 232 -8.23 -2.50 -2.11
CA PHE A 232 -9.29 -2.20 -1.14
C PHE A 232 -9.40 -0.70 -0.93
N ASP A 233 -10.61 -0.17 -0.87
CA ASP A 233 -10.89 1.26 -0.79
C ASP A 233 -10.42 1.90 0.54
N TYR A 234 -10.27 1.09 1.60
CA TYR A 234 -9.93 1.54 2.95
C TYR A 234 -8.45 1.40 3.30
N LEU A 235 -7.62 0.89 2.41
CA LEU A 235 -6.17 0.75 2.63
C LEU A 235 -5.38 1.35 1.47
N PRO A 236 -4.24 1.98 1.73
CA PRO A 236 -3.31 2.34 0.68
C PRO A 236 -2.95 1.10 -0.16
N TYR A 237 -3.04 1.22 -1.46
CA TYR A 237 -2.87 0.10 -2.40
C TYR A 237 -1.49 -0.56 -2.31
N ASP A 238 -0.42 0.20 -2.12
CA ASP A 238 0.92 -0.34 -1.92
C ASP A 238 1.13 -0.96 -0.53
N ARG A 239 0.24 -0.70 0.42
CA ARG A 239 0.19 -1.44 1.69
C ARG A 239 -0.55 -2.76 1.60
N VAL A 240 -1.51 -2.85 0.71
CA VAL A 240 -2.25 -4.08 0.49
C VAL A 240 -1.41 -5.09 -0.28
N SER A 241 -0.77 -4.63 -1.32
CA SER A 241 0.33 -5.36 -1.92
C SER A 241 1.50 -5.42 -0.99
N GLY A 242 1.49 -4.55 -0.02
CA GLY A 242 2.29 -4.23 1.18
C GLY A 242 3.34 -5.18 1.53
N GLN A 243 3.73 -5.69 0.59
CA GLN A 243 4.52 -6.84 0.60
C GLN A 243 5.98 -6.43 0.56
N TRP A 244 6.30 -5.21 0.14
CA TRP A 244 7.68 -4.76 0.09
C TRP A 244 8.23 -4.49 1.49
N GLY A 245 9.51 -4.77 1.70
CA GLY A 245 10.17 -4.47 2.96
C GLY A 245 9.64 -5.24 4.17
N GLN A 246 9.17 -6.48 4.03
CA GLN A 246 8.72 -7.29 5.17
C GLN A 246 9.84 -7.61 6.18
N THR A 247 11.10 -7.56 5.77
CA THR A 247 12.27 -7.62 6.66
C THR A 247 12.83 -6.24 6.97
N GLY A 248 12.41 -5.22 6.26
CA GLY A 248 12.81 -3.83 6.25
C GLY A 248 12.85 -3.31 4.82
N GLY A 249 12.44 -2.06 4.58
CA GLY A 249 12.55 -1.41 3.27
C GLY A 249 14.01 -1.29 2.84
N VAL A 250 14.81 -0.63 3.68
CA VAL A 250 16.28 -0.56 3.55
C VAL A 250 16.92 -1.15 4.80
N VAL A 251 17.67 -2.23 4.65
CA VAL A 251 18.36 -2.92 5.74
C VAL A 251 19.86 -2.68 5.63
N ILE A 252 20.39 -1.87 6.53
CA ILE A 252 21.83 -1.55 6.63
C ILE A 252 22.46 -2.60 7.54
N ARG A 253 23.19 -3.53 6.94
CA ARG A 253 23.81 -4.64 7.62
C ARG A 253 25.02 -4.21 8.46
N SER A 254 25.47 -5.06 9.39
CA SER A 254 26.53 -4.73 10.34
C SER A 254 27.84 -4.26 9.71
N SER A 255 28.19 -4.73 8.52
CA SER A 255 29.38 -4.32 7.77
C SER A 255 29.25 -2.99 7.02
N SER A 256 28.02 -2.48 6.89
CA SER A 256 27.72 -1.30 6.07
C SER A 256 27.90 -0.01 6.84
N THR A 257 28.59 0.95 6.24
CA THR A 257 28.86 2.29 6.79
C THR A 257 28.76 3.36 5.72
N ASN A 258 28.71 4.64 6.16
CA ASN A 258 28.66 5.81 5.27
C ASN A 258 27.50 5.82 4.27
N ASN A 259 26.34 5.25 4.69
CA ASN A 259 25.14 5.33 3.88
C ASN A 259 24.57 6.75 3.92
N ILE A 260 24.31 7.30 2.74
CA ILE A 260 23.86 8.68 2.57
C ILE A 260 22.56 8.70 1.79
N LEU A 261 21.49 9.20 2.42
CA LEU A 261 20.19 9.40 1.78
C LEU A 261 19.86 10.89 1.74
N ARG A 262 19.59 11.40 0.53
CA ARG A 262 19.20 12.80 0.30
C ARG A 262 17.87 12.84 -0.45
N ALA A 263 16.97 13.72 -0.01
CA ALA A 263 15.67 13.93 -0.67
C ALA A 263 14.99 12.60 -1.07
N THR A 264 15.06 11.62 -0.18
CA THR A 264 14.59 10.25 -0.44
C THR A 264 13.31 9.99 0.33
N GLU A 265 12.29 9.51 -0.37
CA GLU A 265 11.03 9.11 0.21
C GLU A 265 10.95 7.58 0.30
N ILE A 266 10.64 7.06 1.50
CA ILE A 266 10.39 5.64 1.76
C ILE A 266 9.00 5.52 2.36
N ARG A 267 8.08 4.81 1.70
CA ARG A 267 6.72 4.71 2.18
C ARG A 267 6.14 3.30 2.11
N ASN A 268 5.25 3.02 3.03
CA ASN A 268 4.41 1.81 3.06
C ASN A 268 5.22 0.50 3.15
N ALA A 269 6.41 0.52 3.76
CA ALA A 269 7.16 -0.71 4.00
C ALA A 269 6.42 -1.63 4.97
N GLY A 270 6.47 -2.93 4.72
CA GLY A 270 5.74 -3.96 5.47
C GLY A 270 6.24 -4.15 6.90
N LYS A 271 7.44 -3.66 7.24
CA LYS A 271 8.00 -3.69 8.59
C LYS A 271 8.68 -2.37 8.91
N PHE A 272 9.97 -2.22 8.67
CA PHE A 272 10.73 -1.01 8.93
C PHE A 272 10.91 -0.22 7.64
N GLY A 273 10.88 1.10 7.71
CA GLY A 273 11.31 1.94 6.59
C GLY A 273 12.81 1.74 6.35
N ILE A 274 13.60 2.04 7.39
CA ILE A 274 15.06 1.83 7.41
C ILE A 274 15.43 1.16 8.73
N VAL A 275 16.33 0.19 8.69
CA VAL A 275 16.91 -0.40 9.88
C VAL A 275 18.42 -0.51 9.75
N CYS A 276 19.15 -0.06 10.79
CA CYS A 276 20.58 -0.29 10.96
C CYS A 276 20.79 -1.44 11.93
N ASP A 277 21.27 -2.58 11.43
CA ASP A 277 21.63 -3.73 12.28
C ASP A 277 22.76 -3.35 13.25
N SER A 278 22.81 -4.04 14.39
CA SER A 278 23.86 -3.83 15.37
C SER A 278 25.26 -4.14 14.80
N ALA A 279 26.21 -3.26 15.11
CA ALA A 279 27.62 -3.43 14.78
C ALA A 279 28.50 -2.95 15.94
N ALA A 280 29.83 -3.15 15.83
CA ALA A 280 30.77 -2.48 16.71
C ALA A 280 30.55 -0.95 16.57
N PHE A 281 30.40 -0.28 17.73
CA PHE A 281 30.14 1.14 17.74
C PHE A 281 31.39 1.95 17.34
N ASP A 282 31.20 2.93 16.49
CA ASP A 282 32.21 3.89 16.04
C ASP A 282 31.56 5.28 15.99
N ASP A 283 32.07 6.21 16.80
CA ASP A 283 31.54 7.57 16.89
C ASP A 283 32.05 8.50 15.76
N GLN A 284 33.06 8.07 15.01
CA GLN A 284 33.63 8.84 13.91
C GLN A 284 32.92 8.57 12.57
N VAL A 285 32.15 7.49 12.48
CA VAL A 285 31.55 7.05 11.24
C VAL A 285 30.05 6.97 11.34
N TYR A 286 29.35 7.80 10.58
CA TYR A 286 27.90 7.63 10.42
C TYR A 286 27.60 6.34 9.67
N ARG A 287 26.78 5.49 10.25
CA ARG A 287 26.23 4.35 9.55
C ARG A 287 25.08 4.73 8.64
N LEU A 288 24.33 5.75 9.05
CA LEU A 288 23.21 6.31 8.29
C LEU A 288 23.23 7.84 8.44
N ASP A 289 23.24 8.51 7.31
CA ASP A 289 23.12 9.96 7.22
C ASP A 289 21.95 10.32 6.28
N MET A 290 20.89 10.87 6.87
CA MET A 290 19.67 11.25 6.14
C MET A 290 19.48 12.76 6.14
N GLU A 291 19.17 13.31 4.97
CA GLU A 291 18.86 14.74 4.84
C GLU A 291 17.68 14.96 3.89
N ARG A 292 16.71 15.76 4.34
CA ARG A 292 15.48 16.06 3.59
C ARG A 292 14.75 14.79 3.10
N CYS A 293 14.77 13.75 3.93
CA CYS A 293 14.11 12.49 3.63
C CYS A 293 12.72 12.43 4.26
N VAL A 294 11.86 11.64 3.63
CA VAL A 294 10.52 11.32 4.12
C VAL A 294 10.43 9.82 4.35
N VAL A 295 10.05 9.40 5.57
CA VAL A 295 9.67 8.01 5.84
C VAL A 295 8.24 8.03 6.32
N HIS A 296 7.35 7.36 5.58
CA HIS A 296 5.92 7.50 5.79
C HIS A 296 5.18 6.17 5.78
N ASN A 297 4.20 6.00 6.72
CA ASN A 297 3.16 4.98 6.70
C ASN A 297 3.68 3.52 6.64
N CYS A 298 4.77 3.19 7.36
CA CYS A 298 5.26 1.82 7.44
C CYS A 298 4.46 0.97 8.45
N ALA A 299 4.34 -0.33 8.21
CA ALA A 299 3.61 -1.26 9.07
C ALA A 299 4.35 -1.64 10.36
N GLY A 300 5.58 -1.22 10.53
CA GLY A 300 6.38 -1.28 11.75
C GLY A 300 6.94 0.11 12.07
N ALA A 301 8.22 0.20 12.42
CA ALA A 301 8.86 1.48 12.71
C ALA A 301 9.42 2.15 11.44
N GLY A 302 9.56 3.47 11.49
CA GLY A 302 10.12 4.26 10.38
C GLY A 302 11.62 4.09 10.26
N VAL A 303 12.36 4.58 11.24
CA VAL A 303 13.83 4.47 11.32
C VAL A 303 14.21 3.76 12.61
N VAL A 304 14.96 2.67 12.49
CA VAL A 304 15.45 1.89 13.63
C VAL A 304 16.96 1.83 13.62
N SER A 305 17.58 2.13 14.76
CA SER A 305 19.03 2.11 14.92
C SER A 305 19.44 1.22 16.10
N PHE A 306 20.28 0.23 15.84
CA PHE A 306 20.89 -0.62 16.87
C PHE A 306 22.39 -0.34 16.96
N ASN A 307 22.82 0.27 18.08
CA ASN A 307 24.23 0.57 18.39
C ASN A 307 24.98 1.22 17.21
N ALA A 308 24.35 2.22 16.59
CA ALA A 308 24.88 2.87 15.40
C ALA A 308 24.99 4.38 15.64
N ASN A 309 25.88 5.04 14.90
CA ASN A 309 25.94 6.48 14.78
C ASN A 309 25.08 6.90 13.59
N ILE A 310 23.98 7.62 13.86
CA ILE A 310 23.02 8.06 12.85
C ILE A 310 22.79 9.58 12.91
N ARG A 311 22.55 10.16 11.74
CA ARG A 311 22.13 11.55 11.62
C ARG A 311 20.86 11.67 10.79
N LEU A 312 19.88 12.40 11.29
CA LEU A 312 18.66 12.82 10.61
C LEU A 312 18.62 14.35 10.60
N TYR A 313 18.61 14.94 9.42
CA TYR A 313 18.56 16.38 9.25
C TYR A 313 17.44 16.80 8.30
N GLN A 314 16.53 17.65 8.75
CA GLN A 314 15.36 18.08 7.98
C GLN A 314 14.51 16.90 7.45
N CYS A 315 14.33 15.85 8.24
CA CYS A 315 13.58 14.67 7.86
C CYS A 315 12.17 14.69 8.44
N LEU A 316 11.21 14.18 7.65
CA LEU A 316 9.87 13.84 8.09
C LEU A 316 9.78 12.33 8.31
N VAL A 317 9.41 11.93 9.53
CA VAL A 317 9.08 10.53 9.82
C VAL A 317 7.69 10.48 10.41
N SER A 318 6.72 9.90 9.70
CA SER A 318 5.31 10.07 10.07
C SER A 318 4.46 8.83 9.82
N ASN A 319 3.40 8.70 10.62
CA ASN A 319 2.35 7.69 10.46
C ASN A 319 2.87 6.26 10.45
N MET A 320 3.57 5.86 11.51
CA MET A 320 4.06 4.50 11.67
C MET A 320 3.09 3.66 12.52
N LYS A 321 2.92 2.37 12.20
CA LYS A 321 2.23 1.47 13.13
C LYS A 321 3.07 1.25 14.40
N GLY A 322 4.39 1.12 14.25
CA GLY A 322 5.37 1.16 15.34
C GLY A 322 5.87 2.57 15.62
N ASP A 323 7.09 2.69 16.13
CA ASP A 323 7.69 3.98 16.44
C ASP A 323 8.10 4.74 15.15
N CYS A 324 7.98 6.08 15.13
CA CYS A 324 8.54 6.82 13.99
C CYS A 324 10.07 6.67 13.97
N VAL A 325 10.73 6.96 15.08
CA VAL A 325 12.18 6.72 15.23
C VAL A 325 12.43 5.91 16.50
N GLN A 326 13.20 4.83 16.37
CA GLN A 326 13.62 3.98 17.49
C GLN A 326 15.13 3.90 17.56
N VAL A 327 15.71 4.33 18.69
CA VAL A 327 17.15 4.32 18.96
C VAL A 327 17.48 3.35 20.10
N VAL A 328 18.29 2.34 19.81
CA VAL A 328 18.72 1.30 20.76
C VAL A 328 20.22 1.41 20.94
N GLY A 329 20.65 2.28 21.85
CA GLY A 329 22.09 2.59 22.05
C GLY A 329 22.73 3.35 20.87
N GLY A 330 24.02 3.57 20.93
CA GLY A 330 24.80 4.29 19.92
C GLY A 330 24.74 5.82 20.05
N LEU A 331 24.77 6.53 18.93
CA LEU A 331 24.61 7.97 18.81
C LEU A 331 23.48 8.31 17.83
N ALA A 332 22.65 9.28 18.15
CA ALA A 332 21.61 9.80 17.27
C ALA A 332 21.61 11.34 17.28
N ASP A 333 21.84 11.93 16.12
CA ASP A 333 21.76 13.38 15.90
C ASP A 333 20.51 13.68 15.05
N ILE A 334 19.45 14.21 15.68
CA ILE A 334 18.14 14.49 15.08
C ILE A 334 17.92 15.99 15.10
N ARG A 335 18.03 16.64 13.96
CA ARG A 335 17.91 18.10 13.88
C ARG A 335 16.93 18.55 12.83
N ARG A 336 16.11 19.55 13.19
CA ARG A 336 15.11 20.13 12.29
C ARG A 336 14.22 19.06 11.68
N CYS A 337 13.84 18.06 12.47
CA CYS A 337 13.01 16.95 12.02
C CYS A 337 11.57 17.10 12.52
N THR A 338 10.64 16.51 11.78
CA THR A 338 9.26 16.33 12.20
C THR A 338 8.99 14.84 12.39
N LEU A 339 8.75 14.43 13.63
CA LEU A 339 8.35 13.07 13.99
C LEU A 339 6.88 13.13 14.38
N ALA A 340 5.99 12.66 13.48
CA ALA A 340 4.55 12.89 13.58
C ALA A 340 3.79 11.58 13.56
N GLN A 341 3.32 11.13 14.74
CA GLN A 341 2.69 9.82 14.92
C GLN A 341 1.17 9.88 14.80
N PHE A 342 0.65 9.88 13.58
CA PHE A 342 -0.79 9.92 13.28
C PHE A 342 -1.26 8.69 12.47
N TYR A 343 -0.71 7.50 12.73
CA TYR A 343 -1.05 6.28 11.98
C TYR A 343 -2.55 5.95 12.08
N PRO A 344 -3.30 5.92 10.96
CA PRO A 344 -4.75 5.84 11.00
C PRO A 344 -5.32 4.41 11.06
N PHE A 345 -4.52 3.38 10.74
CA PHE A 345 -5.02 2.03 10.48
C PHE A 345 -5.01 1.07 11.68
N ALA A 346 -4.66 1.54 12.86
CA ALA A 346 -4.66 0.72 14.06
C ALA A 346 -4.97 1.56 15.30
N GLY A 347 -5.67 0.97 16.27
CA GLY A 347 -5.96 1.61 17.56
C GLY A 347 -4.73 1.73 18.47
N GLY A 348 -3.73 0.84 18.33
CA GLY A 348 -2.46 0.94 19.04
C GLY A 348 -1.34 1.39 18.10
N ARG A 349 -0.59 2.40 18.49
CA ARG A 349 0.53 3.00 17.76
C ARG A 349 1.79 2.96 18.60
N GLY A 350 2.96 3.01 17.96
CA GLY A 350 4.21 3.28 18.64
C GLY A 350 4.38 4.75 18.99
N ALA A 351 5.52 5.09 19.59
CA ALA A 351 5.90 6.45 19.91
C ALA A 351 6.37 7.22 18.65
N ALA A 352 6.37 8.56 18.72
CA ALA A 352 7.06 9.36 17.71
C ALA A 352 8.58 9.24 17.84
N LEU A 353 9.08 9.19 19.07
CA LEU A 353 10.49 8.93 19.38
C LEU A 353 10.59 7.97 20.56
N ARG A 354 11.23 6.82 20.32
CA ARG A 354 11.60 5.88 21.38
C ARG A 354 13.10 5.72 21.45
N PHE A 355 13.66 5.73 22.65
CA PHE A 355 15.09 5.50 22.87
C PHE A 355 15.34 4.78 24.18
N HIS A 356 16.31 3.87 24.20
CA HIS A 356 16.68 3.15 25.39
C HIS A 356 18.14 2.66 25.34
N ASN A 357 18.69 2.35 26.52
CA ASN A 357 20.09 1.97 26.69
C ASN A 357 20.32 0.47 26.91
N LYS A 358 19.54 -0.39 26.29
CA LYS A 358 19.85 -1.82 26.25
C LYS A 358 21.26 -2.09 25.70
N MET A 359 21.74 -1.20 24.86
CA MET A 359 23.14 -1.00 24.49
C MET A 359 23.52 0.43 24.91
N PRO A 360 24.81 0.75 25.21
CA PRO A 360 25.19 2.08 25.64
C PRO A 360 24.67 3.17 24.69
N LEU A 361 23.84 4.08 25.19
CA LEU A 361 23.38 5.27 24.48
C LEU A 361 24.34 6.42 24.82
N TYR A 362 25.35 6.59 23.98
CA TYR A 362 26.39 7.58 24.18
C TYR A 362 25.88 9.03 23.97
N GLY A 363 24.82 9.19 23.21
CA GLY A 363 24.13 10.46 23.05
C GLY A 363 22.94 10.37 22.11
N LEU A 364 21.86 11.06 22.47
CA LEU A 364 20.77 11.40 21.59
C LEU A 364 20.58 12.90 21.66
N LEU A 365 20.79 13.60 20.56
CA LEU A 365 20.46 15.01 20.46
C LEU A 365 19.22 15.17 19.59
N CYS A 366 18.18 15.81 20.12
CA CYS A 366 17.02 16.25 19.37
C CYS A 366 16.95 17.77 19.43
N ASP A 367 17.22 18.45 18.33
CA ASP A 367 17.30 19.91 18.28
C ASP A 367 16.44 20.49 17.16
N SER A 368 15.79 21.62 17.44
CA SER A 368 14.95 22.37 16.50
C SER A 368 13.88 21.50 15.82
N SER A 369 13.34 20.53 16.55
CA SER A 369 12.51 19.46 16.02
C SER A 369 11.09 19.48 16.61
N ILE A 370 10.15 18.82 15.92
CA ILE A 370 8.77 18.63 16.35
C ILE A 370 8.55 17.14 16.56
N VAL A 371 8.17 16.76 17.78
CA VAL A 371 7.84 15.39 18.15
C VAL A 371 6.44 15.36 18.72
N THR A 372 5.47 14.98 17.90
CA THR A 372 4.03 15.04 18.24
C THR A 372 3.25 13.84 17.67
N GLY A 373 1.99 13.71 18.04
CA GLY A 373 1.16 12.62 17.59
C GLY A 373 -0.24 12.64 18.20
N TYR A 374 -0.91 11.51 18.11
CA TYR A 374 -2.24 11.33 18.70
C TYR A 374 -2.20 11.16 20.22
N GLU A 375 -1.32 10.28 20.67
CA GLU A 375 -1.25 9.96 22.09
C GLU A 375 -0.68 11.14 22.87
N ASP A 376 -1.01 11.22 24.15
CA ASP A 376 -0.58 12.32 25.03
C ASP A 376 0.89 12.25 25.43
N ASP A 377 1.50 11.09 25.21
CA ASP A 377 2.91 10.83 25.44
C ASP A 377 3.47 10.03 24.26
N VAL A 378 4.26 10.68 23.43
CA VAL A 378 4.88 10.07 22.24
C VAL A 378 6.41 10.15 22.25
N VAL A 379 7.00 10.55 23.40
CA VAL A 379 8.45 10.58 23.60
C VAL A 379 8.82 9.62 24.72
N MET A 380 9.30 8.42 24.35
CA MET A 380 9.54 7.32 25.27
C MET A 380 11.05 7.09 25.47
N GLY A 381 11.59 7.58 26.59
CA GLY A 381 12.96 7.31 27.03
C GLY A 381 12.98 6.26 28.14
N GLU A 382 13.69 5.14 27.96
CA GLU A 382 13.75 4.06 28.93
C GLU A 382 15.20 3.70 29.30
N GLN A 383 15.57 3.86 30.57
CA GLN A 383 16.81 3.30 31.09
C GLN A 383 16.60 1.83 31.40
N THR A 384 16.85 0.96 30.44
CA THR A 384 16.66 -0.50 30.55
C THR A 384 17.85 -1.21 31.20
N ASP A 385 19.01 -0.56 31.24
CA ASP A 385 20.23 -1.06 31.87
C ASP A 385 20.87 0.06 32.70
N THR A 386 21.15 -0.23 33.98
CA THR A 386 21.72 0.74 34.93
C THR A 386 23.23 0.88 34.81
N VAL A 387 23.91 0.01 34.10
CA VAL A 387 25.36 0.02 33.87
C VAL A 387 25.72 0.79 32.60
N ASN A 388 24.88 0.64 31.56
CA ASN A 388 25.11 1.28 30.29
C ASN A 388 24.84 2.78 30.37
N VAL A 389 25.64 3.58 29.66
CA VAL A 389 25.42 5.02 29.51
C VAL A 389 24.02 5.27 28.95
N PHE A 390 23.35 6.31 29.47
CA PHE A 390 22.05 6.79 29.00
C PHE A 390 22.08 8.30 28.89
N ALA A 391 22.65 8.80 27.81
CA ALA A 391 22.82 10.23 27.56
C ALA A 391 21.86 10.73 26.46
N TYR A 392 21.14 11.80 26.76
CA TYR A 392 20.24 12.44 25.79
C TYR A 392 20.06 13.92 26.07
N MET A 393 19.73 14.69 25.06
CA MET A 393 19.47 16.14 25.16
C MET A 393 18.37 16.54 24.15
N PHE A 394 17.47 17.40 24.60
CA PHE A 394 16.43 18.01 23.78
C PHE A 394 16.58 19.54 23.84
N HIS A 395 16.74 20.14 22.68
CA HIS A 395 16.90 21.59 22.56
C HIS A 395 15.91 22.17 21.55
N ASN A 396 15.40 23.38 21.82
CA ASN A 396 14.60 24.16 20.86
C ASN A 396 13.52 23.31 20.16
N SER A 397 12.80 22.49 20.89
CA SER A 397 11.92 21.50 20.28
C SER A 397 10.53 21.51 20.91
N LEU A 398 9.52 21.10 20.12
CA LEU A 398 8.19 20.79 20.61
C LEU A 398 8.12 19.28 20.91
N LEU A 399 7.73 18.96 22.15
CA LEU A 399 7.62 17.58 22.63
C LEU A 399 6.22 17.33 23.20
N ARG A 400 5.47 16.41 22.60
CA ARG A 400 4.19 15.90 23.14
C ARG A 400 4.46 14.78 24.13
N THR A 401 4.68 15.17 25.37
CA THR A 401 4.94 14.29 26.50
C THR A 401 4.66 15.07 27.79
N PRO A 402 4.32 14.43 28.91
CA PRO A 402 4.26 15.10 30.20
C PRO A 402 5.55 15.85 30.49
N LYS A 403 5.39 17.10 30.98
CA LYS A 403 6.55 17.92 31.31
C LYS A 403 7.43 17.21 32.33
N VAL A 404 8.70 17.06 31.99
CA VAL A 404 9.72 16.56 32.92
C VAL A 404 10.16 17.74 33.80
N GLU A 405 9.96 17.62 35.11
CA GLU A 405 10.49 18.59 36.06
C GLU A 405 11.98 18.31 36.26
N PRO A 406 12.87 19.26 35.90
CA PRO A 406 14.31 19.02 35.99
C PRO A 406 14.75 18.91 37.44
N ASN A 407 15.50 17.86 37.76
CA ASN A 407 16.38 17.91 38.89
C ASN A 407 17.56 18.86 38.57
N ASP A 408 18.25 19.42 39.57
CA ASP A 408 19.38 20.36 39.35
C ASP A 408 20.46 19.83 38.37
N SER A 409 20.58 18.51 38.24
CA SER A 409 21.48 17.84 37.29
C SER A 409 20.95 17.78 35.84
N ASP A 410 19.66 17.99 35.64
CA ASP A 410 19.00 17.81 34.35
C ASP A 410 18.77 19.12 33.59
N SER A 411 19.23 20.23 34.13
CA SER A 411 19.00 21.58 33.58
C SER A 411 19.52 21.78 32.15
N ILE A 412 20.49 20.98 31.73
CA ILE A 412 21.04 20.98 30.36
C ILE A 412 20.38 19.97 29.42
N THR A 413 19.64 19.03 29.98
CA THR A 413 19.01 17.96 29.20
C THR A 413 17.82 18.46 28.39
N PHE A 414 17.09 19.44 28.92
CA PHE A 414 15.93 20.06 28.28
C PHE A 414 16.10 21.58 28.22
N VAL A 415 16.40 22.12 27.06
CA VAL A 415 16.65 23.56 26.86
C VAL A 415 15.68 24.11 25.82
N ASN A 416 14.91 25.14 26.19
CA ASN A 416 13.95 25.81 25.33
C ASN A 416 12.93 24.82 24.69
N ILE A 417 12.20 24.09 25.54
CA ILE A 417 11.23 23.08 25.13
C ILE A 417 9.81 23.63 25.20
N LEU A 418 9.06 23.51 24.15
CA LEU A 418 7.60 23.61 24.14
C LEU A 418 7.01 22.25 24.50
N TRP A 419 6.51 22.14 25.74
CA TRP A 419 5.81 20.92 26.20
C TRP A 419 4.38 20.97 25.72
N GLU A 420 4.03 20.11 24.77
CA GLU A 420 2.66 19.99 24.26
C GLU A 420 1.85 19.03 25.13
N THR A 421 0.69 19.49 25.61
CA THR A 421 -0.22 18.72 26.43
C THR A 421 -1.62 18.67 25.80
N PRO A 422 -2.49 17.71 26.21
CA PRO A 422 -3.88 17.67 25.74
C PRO A 422 -4.73 18.90 26.08
N LYS A 423 -4.23 19.78 26.94
CA LYS A 423 -4.93 21.00 27.37
C LYS A 423 -4.60 22.22 26.50
N ASP A 424 -3.60 22.11 25.66
CA ASP A 424 -3.20 23.21 24.80
C ASP A 424 -4.24 23.44 23.70
N SER A 425 -4.49 24.69 23.38
CA SER A 425 -5.45 25.07 22.33
C SER A 425 -4.98 24.67 20.93
N ILE A 426 -3.67 24.62 20.71
CA ILE A 426 -3.03 24.12 19.49
C ILE A 426 -2.20 22.91 19.87
N GLN A 427 -2.57 21.74 19.37
CA GLN A 427 -1.94 20.48 19.72
C GLN A 427 -2.06 19.45 18.58
N GLY A 428 -1.17 18.45 18.58
CA GLY A 428 -1.20 17.31 17.67
C GLY A 428 -1.27 17.75 16.21
N LYS A 429 -2.27 17.25 15.51
CA LYS A 429 -2.49 17.55 14.10
C LYS A 429 -2.74 19.01 13.77
N MET A 430 -3.16 19.83 14.76
CA MET A 430 -3.44 21.26 14.57
C MET A 430 -2.18 22.09 14.30
N HIS A 431 -0.99 21.55 14.54
CA HIS A 431 0.25 22.20 14.14
C HIS A 431 0.49 22.22 12.63
N PHE A 432 -0.22 21.37 11.86
CA PHE A 432 0.04 21.14 10.45
C PHE A 432 -1.11 21.62 9.57
N LYS A 433 -0.79 22.00 8.34
CA LYS A 433 -1.78 22.48 7.36
C LYS A 433 -2.85 21.43 7.05
N LEU A 434 -2.48 20.13 6.99
CA LEU A 434 -3.43 19.07 6.69
C LEU A 434 -2.96 17.74 7.30
N VAL A 435 -3.82 17.12 8.10
CA VAL A 435 -3.73 15.72 8.51
C VAL A 435 -5.12 15.12 8.36
N ASP A 436 -5.42 14.63 7.15
CA ASP A 436 -6.69 14.01 6.77
C ASP A 436 -6.50 12.49 6.65
N GLU A 437 -6.88 11.79 7.71
CA GLU A 437 -6.72 10.34 7.81
C GLU A 437 -7.77 9.56 7.02
N GLU A 438 -8.93 10.15 6.79
CA GLU A 438 -10.02 9.51 6.03
C GLU A 438 -9.67 9.43 4.54
N ASN A 439 -9.10 10.50 4.01
CA ASN A 439 -8.69 10.57 2.61
C ASN A 439 -7.19 10.32 2.38
N LEU A 440 -6.44 9.99 3.44
CA LEU A 440 -5.00 9.74 3.44
C LEU A 440 -4.19 10.88 2.80
N LYS A 441 -4.59 12.12 3.09
CA LYS A 441 -3.93 13.34 2.59
C LYS A 441 -3.21 14.04 3.72
N TYR A 442 -1.94 14.32 3.52
CA TYR A 442 -1.08 14.90 4.54
C TYR A 442 -0.24 16.04 3.99
N ASP A 443 -0.25 17.17 4.71
CA ASP A 443 0.68 18.29 4.52
C ASP A 443 1.23 18.67 5.88
N PHE A 444 2.44 18.20 6.19
CA PHE A 444 3.12 18.43 7.45
C PHE A 444 3.89 19.77 7.49
N HIS A 445 3.67 20.69 6.55
CA HIS A 445 4.07 22.08 6.75
C HIS A 445 3.31 22.68 7.92
N LEU A 446 3.96 23.52 8.69
CA LEU A 446 3.32 24.17 9.83
C LEU A 446 2.18 25.08 9.37
N ASP A 447 1.05 24.97 10.05
CA ASP A 447 -0.01 25.98 9.97
C ASP A 447 0.45 27.26 10.68
N SER A 448 -0.10 28.39 10.28
CA SER A 448 0.22 29.72 10.85
C SER A 448 -0.10 29.84 12.33
N VAL A 449 -1.03 29.02 12.85
CA VAL A 449 -1.41 28.99 14.26
C VAL A 449 -0.44 28.17 15.12
N SER A 450 0.45 27.41 14.52
CA SER A 450 1.41 26.57 15.26
C SER A 450 2.33 27.40 16.13
N THR A 451 2.54 26.94 17.36
CA THR A 451 3.50 27.57 18.31
C THR A 451 4.95 27.17 18.04
N ALA A 452 5.17 26.17 17.16
CA ALA A 452 6.49 25.63 16.83
C ALA A 452 7.11 26.24 15.57
N GLN A 453 6.76 27.49 15.24
CA GLN A 453 7.29 28.17 14.05
C GLN A 453 8.81 28.19 14.01
N GLY A 454 9.40 27.83 12.88
CA GLY A 454 10.84 27.75 12.66
C GLY A 454 11.50 26.44 13.13
N TRP A 455 10.74 25.51 13.70
CA TRP A 455 11.18 24.16 14.03
C TRP A 455 10.60 23.13 13.05
N GLY A 456 11.14 21.92 13.07
CA GLY A 456 10.72 20.86 12.17
C GLY A 456 11.44 20.84 10.83
N CYS A 457 10.97 20.01 9.92
CA CYS A 457 11.66 19.72 8.65
C CYS A 457 11.33 20.70 7.50
N TYR A 458 10.32 21.56 7.65
CA TYR A 458 9.84 22.50 6.62
C TYR A 458 9.98 23.95 7.06
#